data_2844aa74b99297a24b944d4ed879c3ee
#
_entry.id   2844aa74b99297a24b944d4ed879c3ee
#
_cell.length_a   1.000
_cell.length_b   1.000
_cell.length_c   1.000
_cell.angle_alpha   90.00
_cell.angle_beta   90.00
_cell.angle_gamma   90.00
#
_symmetry.space_group_name_H-M   'P 1'
#
loop_
_entity.id
_entity.type
_entity.pdbx_description
1 polymer ?
#
loop_
_entity_poly.entity_id
_entity_poly.type
_entity_poly.pdbx_seq_one_letter_code
_entity_poly.pdbx_strand_id
1 'polypeptide(L)'
;MPDESAYDARVPTDADLAAVERARALLGAMAERLAEAGARDEALAKHVEPKPLLGIPRRPTMRSLGRAWRLGALLVERDGSAWQTGISTRVAEPGRPQFHSASVEQRRAYRAAALQGRFPMGETVNHGVRRIPIDESLIGDPGPLFVEDGEALVRWGADAPVPLERYLDDLADLLLHPPQGA
;
A
#
# COMPACT_ATOMS: atom_id res chain seq x y z
N MET A 1 -8.71 24.20 -28.13
CA MET A 1 -7.48 23.46 -28.42
C MET A 1 -7.04 22.88 -27.11
N PRO A 2 -7.25 21.57 -26.83
CA PRO A 2 -6.64 20.96 -25.66
C PRO A 2 -5.17 20.78 -25.95
N ASP A 3 -4.35 21.23 -25.03
CA ASP A 3 -2.90 21.05 -24.99
C ASP A 3 -2.61 19.55 -24.80
N GLU A 4 -2.24 18.94 -25.90
CA GLU A 4 -1.74 17.58 -25.98
C GLU A 4 -0.25 17.66 -25.59
N SER A 5 0.00 17.89 -24.28
CA SER A 5 1.33 17.70 -23.70
C SER A 5 1.63 16.21 -23.84
N ALA A 6 2.24 15.87 -24.97
CA ALA A 6 2.79 14.55 -25.24
C ALA A 6 3.65 14.15 -24.05
N TYR A 7 3.19 13.14 -23.32
CA TYR A 7 4.01 12.34 -22.44
C TYR A 7 5.12 11.75 -23.33
N ASP A 8 6.25 12.44 -23.33
CA ASP A 8 7.45 11.98 -24.07
C ASP A 8 7.90 10.70 -23.37
N ALA A 9 7.40 9.58 -23.86
CA ALA A 9 7.73 8.25 -23.35
C ALA A 9 9.23 8.04 -23.59
N ARG A 10 10.04 8.39 -22.59
CA ARG A 10 11.48 8.14 -22.58
C ARG A 10 11.72 6.68 -22.92
N VAL A 11 12.51 6.45 -23.96
CA VAL A 11 12.91 5.08 -24.32
C VAL A 11 13.73 4.49 -23.15
N PRO A 12 13.32 3.34 -22.59
CA PRO A 12 14.05 2.68 -21.51
C PRO A 12 15.51 2.42 -21.90
N THR A 13 16.42 2.71 -21.00
CA THR A 13 17.83 2.33 -21.16
C THR A 13 18.10 0.98 -20.54
N ASP A 14 19.20 0.31 -20.92
CA ASP A 14 19.62 -0.94 -20.27
C ASP A 14 19.82 -0.75 -18.76
N ALA A 15 20.27 0.45 -18.33
CA ALA A 15 20.41 0.78 -16.92
C ALA A 15 19.07 0.87 -16.20
N ASP A 16 18.04 1.43 -16.85
CA ASP A 16 16.67 1.48 -16.28
C ASP A 16 16.09 0.07 -16.13
N LEU A 17 16.25 -0.77 -17.17
CA LEU A 17 15.78 -2.17 -17.11
C LEU A 17 16.50 -2.96 -16.01
N ALA A 18 17.81 -2.78 -15.86
CA ALA A 18 18.56 -3.38 -14.77
C ALA A 18 18.12 -2.87 -13.39
N ALA A 19 17.69 -1.61 -13.27
CA ALA A 19 17.13 -1.05 -12.04
C ALA A 19 15.78 -1.67 -11.67
N VAL A 20 14.92 -1.97 -12.66
CA VAL A 20 13.67 -2.70 -12.44
C VAL A 20 13.92 -4.10 -11.88
N GLU A 21 14.88 -4.84 -12.45
CA GLU A 21 15.24 -6.17 -11.94
C GLU A 21 15.84 -6.11 -10.52
N ARG A 22 16.68 -5.11 -10.24
CA ARG A 22 17.19 -4.87 -8.88
C ARG A 22 16.06 -4.55 -7.90
N ALA A 23 15.09 -3.73 -8.29
CA ALA A 23 13.92 -3.41 -7.45
C ALA A 23 13.14 -4.68 -7.09
N ARG A 24 12.93 -5.57 -8.06
CA ARG A 24 12.27 -6.86 -7.83
C ARG A 24 13.05 -7.72 -6.84
N ALA A 25 14.35 -7.83 -7.01
CA ALA A 25 15.23 -8.60 -6.12
C ALA A 25 15.24 -8.01 -4.69
N LEU A 26 15.32 -6.68 -4.54
CA LEU A 26 15.30 -6.00 -3.24
C LEU A 26 13.99 -6.23 -2.50
N LEU A 27 12.84 -6.13 -3.18
CA LEU A 27 11.52 -6.38 -2.58
C LEU A 27 11.37 -7.85 -2.15
N GLY A 28 11.86 -8.80 -2.95
CA GLY A 28 11.87 -10.21 -2.59
C GLY A 28 12.74 -10.50 -1.37
N ALA A 29 13.98 -10.03 -1.37
CA ALA A 29 14.91 -10.19 -0.23
C ALA A 29 14.36 -9.55 1.05
N MET A 30 13.71 -8.37 0.93
CA MET A 30 13.07 -7.71 2.07
C MET A 30 11.90 -8.54 2.62
N ALA A 31 11.07 -9.11 1.75
CA ALA A 31 9.97 -9.98 2.16
C ALA A 31 10.47 -11.22 2.91
N GLU A 32 11.54 -11.85 2.44
CA GLU A 32 12.21 -12.97 3.12
C GLU A 32 12.74 -12.54 4.50
N ARG A 33 13.49 -11.44 4.58
CA ARG A 33 14.02 -10.89 5.85
C ARG A 33 12.92 -10.65 6.88
N LEU A 34 11.81 -10.02 6.49
CA LEU A 34 10.69 -9.72 7.37
C LEU A 34 9.96 -11.00 7.82
N ALA A 35 9.81 -11.97 6.92
CA ALA A 35 9.21 -13.26 7.23
C ALA A 35 10.05 -14.07 8.23
N GLU A 36 11.37 -14.15 8.02
CA GLU A 36 12.31 -14.84 8.92
C GLU A 36 12.37 -14.19 10.30
N ALA A 37 12.32 -12.87 10.36
CA ALA A 37 12.28 -12.12 11.61
C ALA A 37 10.92 -12.19 12.33
N GLY A 38 9.90 -12.80 11.72
CA GLY A 38 8.55 -12.86 12.29
C GLY A 38 7.90 -11.48 12.41
N ALA A 39 8.25 -10.55 11.53
CA ALA A 39 7.72 -9.18 11.55
C ALA A 39 6.19 -9.20 11.46
N ARG A 40 5.54 -8.31 12.22
CA ARG A 40 4.09 -8.20 12.23
C ARG A 40 3.60 -7.64 10.91
N ASP A 41 2.82 -8.45 10.19
CA ASP A 41 2.10 -8.05 8.98
C ASP A 41 0.69 -7.51 9.30
N GLU A 42 0.09 -6.83 8.35
CA GLU A 42 -1.25 -6.25 8.43
C GLU A 42 -2.14 -6.84 7.33
N ALA A 43 -3.46 -6.82 7.53
CA ALA A 43 -4.40 -7.27 6.53
C ALA A 43 -4.45 -6.32 5.33
N LEU A 44 -4.53 -6.89 4.13
CA LEU A 44 -4.73 -6.19 2.87
C LEU A 44 -6.15 -6.47 2.38
N ALA A 45 -6.90 -5.44 2.00
CA ALA A 45 -8.30 -5.60 1.63
C ALA A 45 -8.77 -4.66 0.52
N LYS A 46 -9.82 -5.09 -0.17
CA LYS A 46 -10.59 -4.25 -1.08
C LYS A 46 -11.91 -3.86 -0.42
N HIS A 47 -12.19 -2.56 -0.33
CA HIS A 47 -13.51 -2.07 0.04
C HIS A 47 -14.48 -2.35 -1.10
N VAL A 48 -15.60 -2.96 -0.80
CA VAL A 48 -16.63 -3.37 -1.77
C VAL A 48 -17.97 -2.78 -1.36
N GLU A 49 -18.54 -2.00 -2.26
CA GLU A 49 -19.93 -1.55 -2.19
C GLU A 49 -20.80 -2.49 -3.04
N PRO A 50 -21.49 -3.43 -2.41
CA PRO A 50 -22.26 -4.43 -3.16
C PRO A 50 -23.49 -3.78 -3.80
N LYS A 51 -23.77 -4.15 -5.04
CA LYS A 51 -25.01 -3.74 -5.71
C LYS A 51 -26.24 -4.30 -4.95
N PRO A 52 -27.35 -3.56 -4.91
CA PRO A 52 -28.60 -4.08 -4.37
C PRO A 52 -28.98 -5.41 -5.03
N LEU A 53 -29.45 -6.37 -4.26
CA LEU A 53 -29.97 -7.63 -4.76
C LEU A 53 -31.49 -7.64 -4.60
N LEU A 54 -32.23 -7.80 -5.69
CA LEU A 54 -33.69 -7.75 -5.70
C LEU A 54 -34.27 -6.49 -5.01
N GLY A 55 -33.62 -5.34 -5.21
CA GLY A 55 -34.03 -4.07 -4.58
C GLY A 55 -33.64 -3.91 -3.11
N ILE A 56 -33.03 -4.93 -2.48
CA ILE A 56 -32.59 -4.88 -1.08
C ILE A 56 -31.18 -4.30 -1.00
N PRO A 57 -30.96 -3.15 -0.30
CA PRO A 57 -29.63 -2.60 -0.08
C PRO A 57 -28.74 -3.57 0.70
N ARG A 58 -27.50 -3.74 0.27
CA ARG A 58 -26.50 -4.54 0.97
C ARG A 58 -25.47 -3.62 1.63
N ARG A 59 -24.98 -4.01 2.81
CA ARG A 59 -23.98 -3.23 3.52
C ARG A 59 -22.61 -3.34 2.85
N PRO A 60 -21.84 -2.23 2.81
CA PRO A 60 -20.43 -2.27 2.40
C PRO A 60 -19.64 -3.28 3.23
N THR A 61 -18.67 -3.91 2.59
CA THR A 61 -17.80 -4.90 3.24
C THR A 61 -16.35 -4.74 2.77
N MET A 62 -15.40 -5.25 3.54
CA MET A 62 -14.02 -5.40 3.11
C MET A 62 -13.75 -6.85 2.75
N ARG A 63 -13.19 -7.08 1.56
CA ARG A 63 -12.78 -8.40 1.06
C ARG A 63 -11.27 -8.54 1.21
N SER A 64 -10.82 -9.58 1.88
CA SER A 64 -9.38 -9.85 2.02
C SER A 64 -8.73 -10.04 0.65
N LEU A 65 -7.55 -9.44 0.47
CA LEU A 65 -6.64 -9.64 -0.65
C LEU A 65 -5.39 -10.43 -0.23
N GLY A 66 -5.09 -10.47 1.07
CA GLY A 66 -3.89 -11.09 1.62
C GLY A 66 -3.40 -10.36 2.85
N ARG A 67 -2.09 -10.45 3.07
CA ARG A 67 -1.38 -9.77 4.16
C ARG A 67 -0.09 -9.15 3.63
N ALA A 68 0.29 -8.01 4.19
CA ALA A 68 1.50 -7.31 3.77
C ALA A 68 2.15 -6.58 4.95
N TRP A 69 3.45 -6.38 4.89
CA TRP A 69 4.17 -5.49 5.79
C TRP A 69 4.06 -4.05 5.32
N ARG A 70 3.73 -3.16 6.24
CA ARG A 70 3.67 -1.74 5.94
C ARG A 70 5.05 -1.10 6.11
N LEU A 71 5.62 -0.68 5.00
CA LEU A 71 6.87 0.06 4.92
C LEU A 71 6.58 1.46 4.35
N GLY A 72 6.13 2.38 5.20
CA GLY A 72 5.83 3.76 4.83
C GLY A 72 4.79 3.89 3.70
N ALA A 73 5.24 4.34 2.52
CA ALA A 73 4.42 4.49 1.32
C ALA A 73 4.14 3.18 0.58
N LEU A 74 4.82 2.11 0.95
CA LEU A 74 4.71 0.79 0.33
C LEU A 74 4.11 -0.24 1.30
N LEU A 75 3.40 -1.22 0.74
CA LEU A 75 3.04 -2.46 1.39
C LEU A 75 3.69 -3.58 0.59
N VAL A 76 4.37 -4.49 1.27
CA VAL A 76 5.10 -5.60 0.64
C VAL A 76 4.52 -6.92 1.11
N GLU A 77 4.11 -7.79 0.17
CA GLU A 77 3.60 -9.14 0.45
C GLU A 77 4.75 -10.14 0.57
N ARG A 78 4.45 -11.36 1.01
CA ARG A 78 5.44 -12.44 1.20
C ARG A 78 6.14 -12.86 -0.08
N ASP A 79 5.53 -12.67 -1.22
CA ASP A 79 6.08 -12.97 -2.53
C ASP A 79 6.89 -11.83 -3.15
N GLY A 80 7.11 -10.73 -2.40
CA GLY A 80 7.75 -9.52 -2.87
C GLY A 80 6.85 -8.60 -3.70
N SER A 81 5.58 -8.93 -3.90
CA SER A 81 4.62 -8.03 -4.54
C SER A 81 4.47 -6.74 -3.74
N ALA A 82 4.43 -5.61 -4.44
CA ALA A 82 4.34 -4.30 -3.81
C ALA A 82 3.02 -3.58 -4.14
N TRP A 83 2.57 -2.81 -3.17
CA TRP A 83 1.37 -1.99 -3.29
C TRP A 83 1.66 -0.58 -2.76
N GLN A 84 1.06 0.40 -3.39
CA GLN A 84 0.97 1.75 -2.84
C GLN A 84 -0.01 1.74 -1.67
N THR A 85 0.37 2.36 -0.56
CA THR A 85 -0.51 2.52 0.60
C THR A 85 -1.72 3.38 0.26
N GLY A 86 -2.85 2.99 0.84
CA GLY A 86 -4.09 3.75 0.81
C GLY A 86 -4.49 4.17 2.22
N ILE A 87 -5.70 3.81 2.60
CA ILE A 87 -6.27 4.09 3.91
C ILE A 87 -6.03 2.88 4.81
N SER A 88 -5.64 3.10 6.07
CA SER A 88 -5.64 2.05 7.09
C SER A 88 -6.77 2.26 8.09
N THR A 89 -7.41 1.15 8.47
CA THR A 89 -8.51 1.14 9.41
C THR A 89 -8.25 0.08 10.47
N ARG A 90 -8.26 0.49 11.75
CA ARG A 90 -8.23 -0.49 12.85
C ARG A 90 -9.63 -1.04 13.07
N VAL A 91 -9.77 -2.36 13.07
CA VAL A 91 -11.04 -3.04 13.33
C VAL A 91 -11.47 -2.79 14.76
N ALA A 92 -12.59 -2.11 14.94
CA ALA A 92 -13.18 -1.80 16.22
C ALA A 92 -14.70 -1.72 16.06
N GLU A 93 -15.43 -1.86 17.14
CA GLU A 93 -16.86 -1.61 17.10
C GLU A 93 -17.15 -0.19 16.60
N PRO A 94 -18.05 -0.03 15.61
CA PRO A 94 -18.47 1.28 15.18
C PRO A 94 -19.24 1.93 16.34
N GLY A 95 -18.69 3.02 16.91
CA GLY A 95 -19.33 3.77 17.97
C GLY A 95 -20.76 4.23 17.58
N ARG A 96 -21.53 4.71 18.56
CA ARG A 96 -22.88 5.22 18.32
C ARG A 96 -22.88 6.38 17.32
N PRO A 97 -23.90 6.49 16.45
CA PRO A 97 -24.07 7.67 15.60
C PRO A 97 -24.21 8.91 16.49
N GLN A 98 -23.34 9.88 16.29
CA GLN A 98 -23.46 11.21 16.88
C GLN A 98 -23.29 12.20 15.72
N PHE A 99 -23.67 13.47 15.92
CA PHE A 99 -23.44 14.52 14.92
C PHE A 99 -21.93 14.75 14.75
N HIS A 100 -21.33 14.13 13.74
CA HIS A 100 -19.90 14.18 13.47
C HIS A 100 -19.63 14.73 12.07
N SER A 101 -18.39 15.17 11.87
CA SER A 101 -17.92 15.57 10.54
C SER A 101 -17.95 14.38 9.56
N ALA A 102 -18.04 14.66 8.26
CA ALA A 102 -18.05 13.64 7.21
C ALA A 102 -16.87 12.65 7.32
N SER A 103 -15.70 13.12 7.78
CA SER A 103 -14.50 12.28 7.97
C SER A 103 -14.65 11.28 9.13
N VAL A 104 -15.41 11.60 10.16
CA VAL A 104 -15.71 10.69 11.27
C VAL A 104 -16.71 9.63 10.84
N GLU A 105 -17.74 9.98 10.09
CA GLU A 105 -18.70 9.04 9.54
C GLU A 105 -18.04 8.10 8.54
N GLN A 106 -17.14 8.58 7.70
CA GLN A 106 -16.39 7.75 6.76
C GLN A 106 -15.51 6.72 7.50
N ARG A 107 -14.78 7.15 8.54
CA ARG A 107 -13.97 6.22 9.37
C ARG A 107 -14.84 5.18 10.05
N ARG A 108 -16.03 5.57 10.52
CA ARG A 108 -17.02 4.67 11.11
C ARG A 108 -17.53 3.65 10.09
N ALA A 109 -17.83 4.10 8.87
CA ALA A 109 -18.26 3.23 7.76
C ALA A 109 -17.18 2.20 7.41
N TYR A 110 -15.90 2.59 7.37
CA TYR A 110 -14.80 1.65 7.13
C TYR A 110 -14.64 0.62 8.24
N ARG A 111 -14.78 1.00 9.53
CA ARG A 111 -14.79 0.04 10.65
C ARG A 111 -15.93 -0.96 10.53
N ALA A 112 -17.14 -0.48 10.21
CA ALA A 112 -18.28 -1.35 9.99
C ALA A 112 -18.06 -2.31 8.81
N ALA A 113 -17.47 -1.83 7.70
CA ALA A 113 -17.15 -2.65 6.54
C ALA A 113 -16.07 -3.70 6.86
N ALA A 114 -15.08 -3.37 7.69
CA ALA A 114 -14.05 -4.31 8.12
C ALA A 114 -14.64 -5.42 9.02
N LEU A 115 -15.51 -5.07 9.97
CA LEU A 115 -16.24 -6.06 10.78
C LEU A 115 -17.14 -6.95 9.91
N GLN A 116 -17.85 -6.36 8.95
CA GLN A 116 -18.68 -7.13 7.99
C GLN A 116 -17.82 -8.08 7.15
N GLY A 117 -16.56 -7.70 6.86
CA GLY A 117 -15.55 -8.53 6.20
C GLY A 117 -14.94 -9.61 7.09
N ARG A 118 -15.34 -9.71 8.37
CA ARG A 118 -14.86 -10.68 9.37
C ARG A 118 -13.38 -10.56 9.71
N PHE A 119 -12.80 -9.37 9.60
CA PHE A 119 -11.46 -9.14 10.11
C PHE A 119 -11.46 -9.15 11.64
N PRO A 120 -10.41 -9.73 12.29
CA PRO A 120 -10.32 -9.79 13.74
C PRO A 120 -10.36 -8.42 14.40
N MET A 121 -10.94 -8.34 15.60
CA MET A 121 -10.91 -7.12 16.41
C MET A 121 -9.47 -6.70 16.71
N GLY A 122 -9.18 -5.42 16.56
CA GLY A 122 -7.83 -4.87 16.76
C GLY A 122 -6.89 -5.06 15.58
N GLU A 123 -7.30 -5.77 14.51
CA GLU A 123 -6.51 -5.90 13.28
C GLU A 123 -6.42 -4.55 12.55
N THR A 124 -5.27 -4.27 11.96
CA THR A 124 -5.11 -3.15 11.00
C THR A 124 -5.40 -3.67 9.59
N VAL A 125 -6.33 -3.03 8.90
CA VAL A 125 -6.74 -3.37 7.55
C VAL A 125 -6.38 -2.24 6.61
N ASN A 126 -5.53 -2.52 5.63
CA ASN A 126 -5.13 -1.59 4.57
C ASN A 126 -6.07 -1.75 3.38
N HIS A 127 -6.69 -0.66 2.94
CA HIS A 127 -7.63 -0.65 1.80
C HIS A 127 -7.47 0.61 0.96
N GLY A 128 -8.11 0.65 -0.21
CA GLY A 128 -7.88 1.72 -1.17
C GLY A 128 -6.44 1.70 -1.72
N VAL A 129 -5.81 0.54 -1.66
CA VAL A 129 -4.44 0.29 -2.10
C VAL A 129 -4.39 0.10 -3.61
N ARG A 130 -3.25 0.39 -4.22
CA ARG A 130 -3.00 0.16 -5.64
C ARG A 130 -1.78 -0.74 -5.81
N ARG A 131 -1.93 -1.83 -6.55
CA ARG A 131 -0.79 -2.70 -6.88
C ARG A 131 0.21 -1.92 -7.73
N ILE A 132 1.48 -2.09 -7.44
CA ILE A 132 2.59 -1.53 -8.21
C ILE A 132 3.16 -2.68 -9.04
N PRO A 133 3.01 -2.68 -10.37
CA PRO A 133 3.70 -3.62 -11.22
C PRO A 133 5.22 -3.37 -11.13
N ILE A 134 6.00 -4.43 -10.90
CA ILE A 134 7.47 -4.30 -10.88
C ILE A 134 7.98 -4.71 -12.27
N ASP A 135 7.78 -3.82 -13.21
CA ASP A 135 8.12 -3.98 -14.63
C ASP A 135 8.54 -2.62 -15.23
N GLU A 136 8.67 -2.55 -16.53
CA GLU A 136 9.09 -1.34 -17.26
C GLU A 136 8.18 -0.11 -17.02
N SER A 137 6.94 -0.32 -16.54
CA SER A 137 6.04 0.78 -16.19
C SER A 137 6.52 1.63 -15.01
N LEU A 138 7.52 1.16 -14.25
CA LEU A 138 8.17 1.96 -13.20
C LEU A 138 9.03 3.09 -13.76
N ILE A 139 9.46 3.01 -15.03
CA ILE A 139 10.36 4.00 -15.62
C ILE A 139 9.58 5.29 -15.87
N GLY A 140 9.92 6.33 -15.10
CA GLY A 140 9.23 7.62 -15.13
C GLY A 140 7.82 7.62 -14.50
N ASP A 141 7.41 6.56 -13.76
CA ASP A 141 6.11 6.52 -13.07
C ASP A 141 6.02 7.66 -12.04
N PRO A 142 4.91 8.42 -12.00
CA PRO A 142 4.70 9.45 -10.99
C PRO A 142 4.34 8.88 -9.61
N GLY A 143 4.20 7.57 -9.47
CA GLY A 143 3.84 6.87 -8.24
C GLY A 143 4.91 6.93 -7.14
N PRO A 144 4.67 6.23 -6.03
CA PRO A 144 5.60 6.24 -4.90
C PRO A 144 6.89 5.45 -5.18
N LEU A 145 6.86 4.42 -6.01
CA LEU A 145 8.01 3.65 -6.47
C LEU A 145 8.17 3.87 -7.97
N PHE A 146 9.36 4.24 -8.40
CA PHE A 146 9.66 4.52 -9.80
C PHE A 146 11.15 4.30 -10.10
N VAL A 147 11.49 4.28 -11.37
CA VAL A 147 12.87 4.19 -11.87
C VAL A 147 13.20 5.48 -12.62
N GLU A 148 14.31 6.10 -12.25
CA GLU A 148 14.86 7.27 -12.90
C GLU A 148 16.39 7.17 -12.95
N ASP A 149 16.99 7.49 -14.09
CA ASP A 149 18.44 7.47 -14.33
C ASP A 149 19.15 6.17 -13.88
N GLY A 150 18.51 5.03 -14.12
CA GLY A 150 19.05 3.71 -13.80
C GLY A 150 19.00 3.36 -12.31
N GLU A 151 18.20 4.07 -11.52
CA GLU A 151 18.03 3.82 -10.09
C GLU A 151 16.56 3.66 -9.73
N ALA A 152 16.24 2.70 -8.84
CA ALA A 152 14.90 2.54 -8.27
C ALA A 152 14.78 3.45 -7.03
N LEU A 153 13.79 4.33 -7.05
CA LEU A 153 13.58 5.40 -6.09
C LEU A 153 12.20 5.31 -5.45
N VAL A 154 12.09 5.75 -4.20
CA VAL A 154 10.82 5.89 -3.49
C VAL A 154 10.57 7.35 -3.13
N ARG A 155 9.40 7.85 -3.52
CA ARG A 155 8.89 9.16 -3.15
C ARG A 155 7.99 9.02 -1.93
N TRP A 156 8.42 9.61 -0.82
CA TRP A 156 7.67 9.58 0.42
C TRP A 156 7.48 11.00 0.97
N GLY A 157 6.24 11.48 0.90
CA GLY A 157 5.93 12.86 1.30
C GLY A 157 6.41 13.92 0.31
N ALA A 158 6.84 15.06 0.84
CA ALA A 158 7.31 16.22 0.07
C ALA A 158 8.85 16.26 -0.10
N ASP A 159 9.54 15.31 0.52
CA ASP A 159 11.00 15.23 0.48
C ASP A 159 11.53 14.70 -0.86
N ALA A 160 12.83 14.85 -1.07
CA ALA A 160 13.50 14.27 -2.24
C ALA A 160 13.34 12.73 -2.24
N PRO A 161 13.22 12.11 -3.43
CA PRO A 161 13.19 10.67 -3.54
C PRO A 161 14.43 10.01 -2.92
N VAL A 162 14.24 8.81 -2.38
CA VAL A 162 15.28 8.04 -1.68
C VAL A 162 15.50 6.73 -2.44
N PRO A 163 16.74 6.23 -2.60
CA PRO A 163 17.00 4.91 -3.14
C PRO A 163 16.21 3.82 -2.44
N LEU A 164 15.59 2.91 -3.24
CA LEU A 164 14.71 1.87 -2.73
C LEU A 164 15.37 1.01 -1.66
N GLU A 165 16.63 0.62 -1.85
CA GLU A 165 17.38 -0.20 -0.90
C GLU A 165 17.44 0.46 0.47
N ARG A 166 17.91 1.70 0.53
CA ARG A 166 17.99 2.47 1.78
C ARG A 166 16.61 2.64 2.41
N TYR A 167 15.61 2.97 1.60
CA TYR A 167 14.24 3.14 2.08
C TYR A 167 13.70 1.87 2.76
N LEU A 168 13.91 0.71 2.14
CA LEU A 168 13.47 -0.56 2.69
C LEU A 168 14.19 -0.91 3.99
N ASP A 169 15.51 -0.69 4.05
CA ASP A 169 16.31 -0.96 5.25
C ASP A 169 15.89 -0.09 6.42
N ASP A 170 15.79 1.22 6.22
CA ASP A 170 15.40 2.17 7.27
C ASP A 170 14.02 1.82 7.85
N LEU A 171 13.06 1.44 7.01
CA LEU A 171 11.70 1.13 7.47
C LEU A 171 11.55 -0.28 8.03
N ALA A 172 12.32 -1.24 7.53
CA ALA A 172 12.37 -2.58 8.12
C ALA A 172 12.94 -2.52 9.53
N ASP A 173 13.99 -1.73 9.76
CA ASP A 173 14.56 -1.56 11.11
C ASP A 173 13.56 -0.93 12.08
N LEU A 174 12.77 0.06 11.64
CA LEU A 174 11.70 0.63 12.45
C LEU A 174 10.58 -0.37 12.75
N LEU A 175 10.26 -1.25 11.80
CA LEU A 175 9.23 -2.28 11.98
C LEU A 175 9.69 -3.38 12.93
N LEU A 176 10.96 -3.80 12.84
CA LEU A 176 11.55 -4.86 13.66
C LEU A 176 11.95 -4.38 15.06
N HIS A 177 12.35 -3.12 15.17
CA HIS A 177 12.82 -2.50 16.42
C HIS A 177 12.04 -1.20 16.71
N PRO A 178 10.72 -1.28 16.96
CA PRO A 178 9.93 -0.06 17.19
C PRO A 178 10.46 0.69 18.41
N PRO A 179 10.52 2.02 18.37
CA PRO A 179 10.94 2.82 19.51
C PRO A 179 10.03 2.54 20.71
N GLN A 180 10.63 2.47 21.89
CA GLN A 180 9.87 2.20 23.12
C GLN A 180 8.86 3.33 23.37
N GLY A 181 7.56 2.98 23.44
CA GLY A 181 6.47 3.92 23.72
C GLY A 181 5.67 4.38 22.49
N ALA A 182 5.82 3.73 21.34
CA ALA A 182 4.98 3.96 20.16
C ALA A 182 3.68 3.14 20.20
#